data_3006cbecc34edfa9575fcad4bde8311c
#
_entry.id   3006cbecc34edfa9575fcad4bde8311c
#
_cell.length_a   1.000
_cell.length_b   1.000
_cell.length_c   1.000
_cell.angle_alpha   90.00
_cell.angle_beta   90.00
_cell.angle_gamma   90.00
#
_symmetry.space_group_name_H-M   'P 1'
#
loop_
_entity.id
_entity.type
_entity.pdbx_description
1 polymer ?
#
loop_
_entity_poly.entity_id
_entity_poly.type
_entity_poly.pdbx_seq_one_letter_code
_entity_poly.pdbx_strand_id
1 'polypeptide(L)'
;MSDLDAVLARVDADLDASLERLFALLRIPSVSTDPAFADQCVACADHLAADLKSIGFDAARRDTIGHPMVVAHGGPKPGSGAGPHVLFYGHYDVQPPDPLEKWESGPFEPRIVETPAGKRIVARGSSDDKGQLMTFVEACRAWKKVA
;
A
#
# COMPACT_ATOMS: atom_id res chain seq x y z
N MET A 1 12.61 -26.40 -6.74
CA MET A 1 11.59 -25.37 -6.44
C MET A 1 11.96 -24.16 -7.29
N SER A 2 11.06 -23.65 -8.08
CA SER A 2 11.34 -22.42 -8.85
C SER A 2 11.37 -21.20 -7.91
N ASP A 3 12.00 -20.10 -8.35
CA ASP A 3 11.98 -18.84 -7.58
C ASP A 3 10.55 -18.38 -7.31
N LEU A 4 9.63 -18.59 -8.26
CA LEU A 4 8.21 -18.28 -8.09
C LEU A 4 7.57 -19.10 -6.96
N ASP A 5 7.83 -20.41 -6.88
CA ASP A 5 7.29 -21.25 -5.80
C ASP A 5 7.77 -20.76 -4.43
N ALA A 6 9.05 -20.38 -4.35
CA ALA A 6 9.64 -19.85 -3.12
C ALA A 6 9.01 -18.50 -2.72
N VAL A 7 8.73 -17.62 -3.70
CA VAL A 7 8.05 -16.34 -3.48
C VAL A 7 6.61 -16.57 -3.01
N LEU A 8 5.86 -17.47 -3.64
CA LEU A 8 4.49 -17.77 -3.22
C LEU A 8 4.44 -18.34 -1.80
N ALA A 9 5.33 -19.29 -1.48
CA ALA A 9 5.45 -19.80 -0.13
C ALA A 9 5.80 -18.70 0.89
N ARG A 10 6.60 -17.71 0.48
CA ARG A 10 6.94 -16.56 1.32
C ARG A 10 5.74 -15.63 1.54
N VAL A 11 4.93 -15.38 0.51
CA VAL A 11 3.68 -14.60 0.61
C VAL A 11 2.73 -15.25 1.61
N ASP A 12 2.54 -16.57 1.52
CA ASP A 12 1.67 -17.31 2.45
C ASP A 12 2.19 -17.24 3.89
N ALA A 13 3.50 -17.40 4.08
CA ALA A 13 4.12 -17.37 5.41
C ALA A 13 4.08 -15.97 6.06
N ASP A 14 4.09 -14.91 5.27
CA ASP A 14 4.07 -13.51 5.75
C ASP A 14 2.67 -12.88 5.78
N LEU A 15 1.60 -13.63 5.50
CA LEU A 15 0.25 -13.09 5.30
C LEU A 15 -0.21 -12.20 6.47
N ASP A 16 -0.07 -12.67 7.71
CA ASP A 16 -0.49 -11.90 8.90
C ASP A 16 0.28 -10.58 9.01
N ALA A 17 1.58 -10.60 8.76
CA ALA A 17 2.42 -9.40 8.79
C ALA A 17 2.07 -8.44 7.63
N SER A 18 1.69 -8.97 6.48
CA SER A 18 1.24 -8.19 5.32
C SER A 18 -0.10 -7.51 5.61
N LEU A 19 -1.02 -8.21 6.26
CA LEU A 19 -2.31 -7.65 6.71
C LEU A 19 -2.10 -6.54 7.74
N GLU A 20 -1.20 -6.69 8.70
CA GLU A 20 -0.90 -5.63 9.67
C GLU A 20 -0.33 -4.37 9.00
N ARG A 21 0.55 -4.50 8.01
CA ARG A 21 1.05 -3.34 7.24
C ARG A 21 -0.06 -2.65 6.44
N LEU A 22 -0.93 -3.43 5.78
CA LEU A 22 -2.11 -2.88 5.12
C LEU A 22 -3.01 -2.15 6.11
N PHE A 23 -3.27 -2.73 7.28
CA PHE A 23 -4.11 -2.11 8.30
C PHE A 23 -3.49 -0.83 8.85
N ALA A 24 -2.17 -0.79 9.03
CA ALA A 24 -1.49 0.44 9.41
C ALA A 24 -1.71 1.56 8.38
N LEU A 25 -1.62 1.24 7.08
CA LEU A 25 -1.89 2.19 6.00
C LEU A 25 -3.37 2.62 5.94
N LEU A 26 -4.31 1.68 6.16
CA LEU A 26 -5.75 1.95 6.13
C LEU A 26 -6.21 2.87 7.28
N ARG A 27 -5.52 2.82 8.42
CA ARG A 27 -5.81 3.69 9.58
C ARG A 27 -5.49 5.16 9.34
N ILE A 28 -4.72 5.50 8.32
CA ILE A 28 -4.38 6.89 7.98
C ILE A 28 -5.51 7.45 7.10
N PRO A 29 -6.29 8.44 7.55
CA PRO A 29 -7.43 8.96 6.81
C PRO A 29 -6.98 9.98 5.74
N SER A 30 -6.30 9.53 4.72
CA SER A 30 -5.74 10.37 3.64
C SER A 30 -6.81 10.83 2.63
N VAL A 31 -7.82 11.55 3.12
CA VAL A 31 -8.91 12.11 2.30
C VAL A 31 -8.40 13.34 1.54
N SER A 32 -8.18 13.19 0.23
CA SER A 32 -7.52 14.23 -0.59
C SER A 32 -8.42 15.43 -0.92
N THR A 33 -9.73 15.24 -0.87
CA THR A 33 -10.71 16.28 -1.26
C THR A 33 -11.11 17.21 -0.11
N ASP A 34 -10.68 16.93 1.11
CA ASP A 34 -10.98 17.73 2.29
C ASP A 34 -9.68 18.33 2.88
N PRO A 35 -9.52 19.65 2.88
CA PRO A 35 -8.35 20.31 3.44
C PRO A 35 -8.05 19.97 4.91
N ALA A 36 -9.04 19.56 5.69
CA ALA A 36 -8.85 19.13 7.07
C ALA A 36 -7.98 17.89 7.19
N PHE A 37 -7.85 17.10 6.13
CA PHE A 37 -7.02 15.89 6.07
C PHE A 37 -5.69 16.08 5.31
N ALA A 38 -5.31 17.31 4.99
CA ALA A 38 -4.06 17.56 4.25
C ALA A 38 -2.82 16.95 4.95
N ASP A 39 -2.70 17.12 6.28
CA ASP A 39 -1.62 16.53 7.07
C ASP A 39 -1.66 14.99 7.07
N GLN A 40 -2.83 14.40 6.95
CA GLN A 40 -2.99 12.94 6.85
C GLN A 40 -2.53 12.41 5.48
N CYS A 41 -2.71 13.18 4.42
CA CYS A 41 -2.15 12.86 3.11
C CYS A 41 -0.61 12.89 3.15
N VAL A 42 -0.03 13.89 3.82
CA VAL A 42 1.42 13.96 4.05
C VAL A 42 1.90 12.76 4.87
N ALA A 43 1.25 12.46 5.98
CA ALA A 43 1.60 11.32 6.84
C ALA A 43 1.51 9.98 6.09
N CYS A 44 0.49 9.81 5.23
CA CYS A 44 0.33 8.62 4.41
C CYS A 44 1.47 8.47 3.38
N ALA A 45 1.86 9.56 2.71
CA ALA A 45 3.00 9.55 1.79
C ALA A 45 4.32 9.23 2.50
N ASP A 46 4.55 9.79 3.69
CA ASP A 46 5.75 9.50 4.50
C ASP A 46 5.77 8.03 4.96
N HIS A 47 4.62 7.49 5.38
CA HIS A 47 4.48 6.09 5.75
C HIS A 47 4.84 5.16 4.58
N LEU A 48 4.30 5.39 3.39
CA LEU A 48 4.61 4.60 2.20
C LEU A 48 6.08 4.73 1.78
N ALA A 49 6.65 5.93 1.82
CA ALA A 49 8.06 6.13 1.52
C ALA A 49 8.97 5.37 2.49
N ALA A 50 8.63 5.35 3.79
CA ALA A 50 9.35 4.59 4.80
C ALA A 50 9.22 3.08 4.59
N ASP A 51 8.03 2.59 4.27
CA ASP A 51 7.79 1.17 4.02
C ASP A 51 8.56 0.68 2.78
N LEU A 52 8.53 1.43 1.67
CA LEU A 52 9.30 1.12 0.46
C LEU A 52 10.81 1.14 0.73
N LYS A 53 11.32 2.08 1.53
CA LYS A 53 12.73 2.08 1.98
C LYS A 53 13.08 0.81 2.76
N SER A 54 12.17 0.34 3.61
CA SER A 54 12.40 -0.86 4.44
C SER A 54 12.65 -2.13 3.64
N ILE A 55 12.19 -2.16 2.39
CA ILE A 55 12.41 -3.25 1.44
C ILE A 55 13.46 -2.94 0.37
N GLY A 56 14.25 -1.89 0.58
CA GLY A 56 15.42 -1.57 -0.24
C GLY A 56 15.12 -0.77 -1.51
N PHE A 57 13.99 -0.05 -1.59
CA PHE A 57 13.78 0.94 -2.62
C PHE A 57 14.47 2.26 -2.26
N ASP A 58 15.00 2.95 -3.25
CA ASP A 58 15.32 4.38 -3.13
C ASP A 58 13.99 5.16 -3.27
N ALA A 59 13.35 5.42 -2.15
CA ALA A 59 12.02 5.99 -2.07
C ALA A 59 12.03 7.35 -1.38
N ALA A 60 11.23 8.29 -1.85
CA ALA A 60 11.07 9.59 -1.21
C ALA A 60 9.69 10.19 -1.50
N ARG A 61 9.15 10.91 -0.51
CA ARG A 61 8.08 11.86 -0.76
C ARG A 61 8.59 13.00 -1.64
N ARG A 62 7.77 13.44 -2.57
CA ARG A 62 7.98 14.61 -3.42
C ARG A 62 6.79 15.54 -3.29
N ASP A 63 7.04 16.76 -2.85
CA ASP A 63 6.00 17.77 -2.73
C ASP A 63 5.53 18.21 -4.13
N THR A 64 4.23 18.48 -4.25
CA THR A 64 3.58 18.97 -5.47
C THR A 64 2.74 20.21 -5.15
N ILE A 65 2.08 20.78 -6.16
CA ILE A 65 1.13 21.90 -5.95
C ILE A 65 -0.06 21.44 -5.10
N GLY A 66 -0.43 20.13 -5.20
CA GLY A 66 -1.48 19.51 -4.39
C GLY A 66 -0.90 18.64 -3.27
N HIS A 67 -1.40 17.41 -3.17
CA HIS A 67 -0.86 16.43 -2.21
C HIS A 67 0.46 15.84 -2.70
N PRO A 68 1.36 15.42 -1.79
CA PRO A 68 2.66 14.91 -2.18
C PRO A 68 2.55 13.58 -2.95
N MET A 69 3.55 13.31 -3.79
CA MET A 69 3.74 12.00 -4.42
C MET A 69 4.81 11.20 -3.67
N VAL A 70 4.73 9.87 -3.79
CA VAL A 70 5.83 8.98 -3.42
C VAL A 70 6.47 8.46 -4.71
N VAL A 71 7.79 8.66 -4.84
CA VAL A 71 8.58 8.15 -5.96
C VAL A 71 9.59 7.16 -5.41
N ALA A 72 9.66 5.98 -6.00
CA ALA A 72 10.54 4.92 -5.54
C ALA A 72 11.19 4.17 -6.71
N HIS A 73 12.47 3.85 -6.57
CA HIS A 73 13.24 3.07 -7.53
C HIS A 73 13.73 1.79 -6.86
N GLY A 74 13.29 0.64 -7.36
CA GLY A 74 13.52 -0.66 -6.73
C GLY A 74 14.63 -1.53 -7.34
N GLY A 75 15.25 -1.08 -8.40
CA GLY A 75 16.25 -1.83 -9.16
C GLY A 75 17.45 -1.00 -9.55
N PRO A 76 18.34 -1.56 -10.38
CA PRO A 76 19.44 -0.81 -10.99
C PRO A 76 18.92 0.42 -11.75
N LYS A 77 19.79 1.42 -11.90
CA LYS A 77 19.42 2.65 -12.63
C LYS A 77 18.95 2.31 -14.05
N PRO A 78 17.93 3.02 -14.59
CA PRO A 78 17.52 2.87 -15.97
C PRO A 78 18.72 3.00 -16.92
N GLY A 79 18.78 2.14 -17.93
CA GLY A 79 19.89 2.11 -18.89
C GLY A 79 21.13 1.34 -18.47
N SER A 80 21.14 0.70 -17.30
CA SER A 80 22.27 -0.15 -16.86
C SER A 80 22.37 -1.51 -17.58
N GLY A 81 21.45 -1.81 -18.49
CA GLY A 81 21.39 -3.10 -19.19
C GLY A 81 20.81 -4.27 -18.38
N ALA A 82 20.31 -4.01 -17.18
CA ALA A 82 19.87 -5.04 -16.23
C ALA A 82 18.42 -5.54 -16.43
N GLY A 83 17.83 -5.35 -17.60
CA GLY A 83 16.50 -5.83 -17.92
C GLY A 83 15.47 -4.71 -18.19
N PRO A 84 14.19 -5.03 -18.38
CA PRO A 84 13.14 -4.06 -18.65
C PRO A 84 12.88 -3.16 -17.44
N HIS A 85 12.60 -1.89 -17.71
CA HIS A 85 12.14 -0.93 -16.72
C HIS A 85 10.60 -0.93 -16.69
N VAL A 86 10.02 -1.28 -15.56
CA VAL A 86 8.56 -1.32 -15.35
C VAL A 86 8.16 -0.17 -14.43
N LEU A 87 7.16 0.61 -14.85
CA LEU A 87 6.52 1.60 -14.01
C LEU A 87 5.25 0.99 -13.39
N PHE A 88 5.18 1.01 -12.06
CA PHE A 88 3.95 0.76 -11.32
C PHE A 88 3.34 2.10 -10.88
N TYR A 89 2.02 2.20 -10.99
CA TYR A 89 1.23 3.32 -10.48
C TYR A 89 0.16 2.80 -9.50
N GLY A 90 -0.03 3.51 -8.41
CA GLY A 90 -1.10 3.33 -7.46
C GLY A 90 -1.35 4.65 -6.73
N HIS A 91 -2.48 4.79 -6.01
CA HIS A 91 -2.74 5.98 -5.23
C HIS A 91 -3.06 5.65 -3.77
N TYR A 92 -2.67 6.53 -2.86
CA TYR A 92 -2.81 6.35 -1.41
C TYR A 92 -3.93 7.20 -0.81
N ASP A 93 -4.43 8.15 -1.55
CA ASP A 93 -5.56 8.98 -1.10
C ASP A 93 -6.89 8.21 -1.22
N VAL A 94 -7.87 8.69 -0.51
CA VAL A 94 -9.19 8.07 -0.45
C VAL A 94 -10.29 9.12 -0.54
N GLN A 95 -11.46 8.69 -0.98
CA GLN A 95 -12.67 9.50 -0.94
C GLN A 95 -13.19 9.69 0.50
N PRO A 96 -13.95 10.76 0.78
CA PRO A 96 -14.67 10.91 2.03
C PRO A 96 -15.51 9.67 2.35
N PRO A 97 -15.60 9.29 3.64
CA PRO A 97 -16.30 8.07 4.03
C PRO A 97 -17.83 8.23 4.16
N ASP A 98 -18.37 9.38 3.79
CA ASP A 98 -19.81 9.66 3.91
C ASP A 98 -20.70 8.72 3.07
N PRO A 99 -21.91 8.43 3.54
CA PRO A 99 -22.46 8.77 4.85
C PRO A 99 -21.98 7.85 5.98
N LEU A 100 -21.54 8.44 7.10
CA LEU A 100 -20.89 7.73 8.22
C LEU A 100 -21.80 6.67 8.87
N GLU A 101 -23.12 6.93 8.90
CA GLU A 101 -24.10 6.02 9.51
C GLU A 101 -24.25 4.67 8.79
N LYS A 102 -23.70 4.54 7.59
CA LYS A 102 -23.70 3.25 6.86
C LYS A 102 -22.52 2.35 7.20
N TRP A 103 -21.55 2.85 7.96
CA TRP A 103 -20.43 2.05 8.41
C TRP A 103 -20.78 1.33 9.71
N GLU A 104 -20.58 0.01 9.75
CA GLU A 104 -20.76 -0.79 10.96
C GLU A 104 -19.61 -0.62 11.97
N SER A 105 -18.46 -0.12 11.51
CA SER A 105 -17.29 0.29 12.30
C SER A 105 -16.75 1.59 11.75
N GLY A 106 -15.81 2.22 12.43
CA GLY A 106 -15.16 3.41 11.89
C GLY A 106 -14.56 3.13 10.50
N PRO A 107 -14.73 4.05 9.52
CA PRO A 107 -14.25 3.82 8.15
C PRO A 107 -12.74 3.62 8.05
N PHE A 108 -11.97 4.12 9.02
CA PHE A 108 -10.51 3.97 9.13
C PHE A 108 -10.10 2.97 10.23
N GLU A 109 -11.03 2.11 10.64
CA GLU A 109 -10.82 0.99 11.56
C GLU A 109 -10.90 -0.33 10.77
N PRO A 110 -9.83 -0.75 10.11
CA PRO A 110 -9.85 -1.94 9.26
C PRO A 110 -10.15 -3.20 10.05
N ARG A 111 -11.01 -4.04 9.50
CA ARG A 111 -11.39 -5.32 10.10
C ARG A 111 -11.54 -6.41 9.05
N ILE A 112 -11.35 -7.66 9.46
CA ILE A 112 -11.68 -8.82 8.64
C ILE A 112 -13.10 -9.27 9.02
N VAL A 113 -13.93 -9.47 7.99
CA VAL A 113 -15.31 -9.93 8.13
C VAL A 113 -15.46 -11.26 7.40
N GLU A 114 -16.02 -12.25 8.08
CA GLU A 114 -16.40 -13.53 7.47
C GLU A 114 -17.67 -13.35 6.63
N THR A 115 -17.66 -13.87 5.42
CA THR A 115 -18.82 -13.87 4.53
C THR A 115 -19.01 -15.25 3.88
N PRO A 116 -20.17 -15.57 3.32
CA PRO A 116 -20.34 -16.82 2.58
C PRO A 116 -19.35 -17.00 1.40
N ALA A 117 -18.81 -15.90 0.87
CA ALA A 117 -17.82 -15.91 -0.21
C ALA A 117 -16.36 -15.86 0.30
N GLY A 118 -16.13 -16.00 1.62
CA GLY A 118 -14.81 -15.95 2.25
C GLY A 118 -14.59 -14.67 3.06
N LYS A 119 -13.35 -14.49 3.51
CA LYS A 119 -12.93 -13.32 4.30
C LYS A 119 -12.85 -12.06 3.45
N ARG A 120 -13.29 -10.94 4.01
CA ARG A 120 -13.17 -9.61 3.40
C ARG A 120 -12.54 -8.62 4.37
N ILE A 121 -11.71 -7.74 3.85
CA ILE A 121 -11.20 -6.57 4.58
C ILE A 121 -12.17 -5.42 4.34
N VAL A 122 -12.68 -4.84 5.42
CA VAL A 122 -13.63 -3.72 5.38
C VAL A 122 -12.96 -2.49 6.01
N ALA A 123 -12.73 -1.47 5.19
CA ALA A 123 -12.28 -0.13 5.57
C ALA A 123 -12.38 0.80 4.35
N ARG A 124 -12.35 2.12 4.54
CA ARG A 124 -12.15 3.07 3.45
C ARG A 124 -10.76 2.87 2.83
N GLY A 125 -10.70 2.70 1.49
CA GLY A 125 -9.46 2.46 0.76
C GLY A 125 -9.01 1.00 0.69
N SER A 126 -9.72 0.05 1.33
CA SER A 126 -9.34 -1.37 1.28
C SER A 126 -9.41 -1.97 -0.12
N SER A 127 -10.26 -1.45 -0.99
CA SER A 127 -10.38 -1.85 -2.39
C SER A 127 -9.84 -0.80 -3.36
N ASP A 128 -9.98 0.49 -3.04
CA ASP A 128 -9.60 1.61 -3.90
C ASP A 128 -8.85 2.68 -3.08
N ASP A 129 -7.52 2.75 -3.16
CA ASP A 129 -6.60 1.88 -3.91
C ASP A 129 -5.51 1.28 -3.00
N LYS A 130 -5.54 1.57 -1.67
CA LYS A 130 -4.52 1.13 -0.70
C LYS A 130 -4.34 -0.39 -0.67
N GLY A 131 -5.43 -1.15 -0.81
CA GLY A 131 -5.36 -2.61 -0.87
C GLY A 131 -4.60 -3.09 -2.11
N GLN A 132 -4.90 -2.53 -3.28
CA GLN A 132 -4.23 -2.88 -4.54
C GLN A 132 -2.77 -2.41 -4.54
N LEU A 133 -2.52 -1.19 -4.05
CA LEU A 133 -1.17 -0.65 -3.85
C LEU A 133 -0.32 -1.59 -2.99
N MET A 134 -0.84 -2.03 -1.84
CA MET A 134 -0.12 -2.94 -0.94
C MET A 134 0.10 -4.34 -1.52
N THR A 135 -0.78 -4.81 -2.41
CA THR A 135 -0.54 -6.07 -3.13
C THR A 135 0.76 -6.02 -3.93
N PHE A 136 1.03 -4.92 -4.61
CA PHE A 136 2.29 -4.72 -5.33
C PHE A 136 3.49 -4.60 -4.37
N VAL A 137 3.36 -3.80 -3.30
CA VAL A 137 4.44 -3.59 -2.33
C VAL A 137 4.84 -4.90 -1.65
N GLU A 138 3.87 -5.71 -1.25
CA GLU A 138 4.13 -7.01 -0.61
C GLU A 138 4.70 -8.05 -1.59
N ALA A 139 4.29 -8.03 -2.86
CA ALA A 139 4.94 -8.84 -3.89
C ALA A 139 6.42 -8.46 -4.04
N CYS A 140 6.74 -7.17 -4.11
CA CYS A 140 8.14 -6.70 -4.13
C CYS A 140 8.90 -7.13 -2.87
N ARG A 141 8.28 -7.04 -1.70
CA ARG A 141 8.86 -7.48 -0.42
C ARG A 141 9.20 -8.96 -0.44
N ALA A 142 8.29 -9.80 -0.93
CA ALA A 142 8.50 -11.23 -1.03
C ALA A 142 9.64 -11.58 -2.00
N TRP A 143 9.65 -10.99 -3.19
CA TRP A 143 10.72 -11.17 -4.16
C TRP A 143 12.09 -10.78 -3.61
N LYS A 144 12.20 -9.63 -2.96
CA LYS A 144 13.48 -9.17 -2.37
C LYS A 144 13.98 -10.00 -1.19
N LYS A 145 13.14 -10.85 -0.60
CA LYS A 145 13.53 -11.78 0.45
C LYS A 145 14.01 -13.13 -0.09
N VAL A 146 13.62 -13.46 -1.31
CA VAL A 146 13.89 -14.77 -1.93
C VAL A 146 15.01 -14.68 -2.98
N ALA A 147 15.10 -13.57 -3.72
CA ALA A 147 16.06 -13.38 -4.82
C ALA A 147 17.44 -12.89 -4.35
#